data_ec73fda470d05455a01374c3c1e580b7
#
_entry.id   ec73fda470d05455a01374c3c1e580b7
#
_cell.length_a   1.000
_cell.length_b   1.000
_cell.length_c   1.000
_cell.angle_alpha   90.00
_cell.angle_beta   90.00
_cell.angle_gamma   90.00
#
_symmetry.space_group_name_H-M   'P 1'
#
loop_
_entity.id
_entity.type
_entity.pdbx_description
1 polymer ?
#
loop_
_entity_poly.entity_id
_entity_poly.type
_entity_poly.pdbx_seq_one_letter_code
_entity_poly.pdbx_strand_id
1 'polypeptide(L)'
;MKAVSDEPVIVFLGPSLPVAEARRVLPARYLSPVRCGDVLRVRRLKPRVIAIIDGLFETTAAVWHKEILLALEDGIAVFGAASMGALRAAELAPFGMVGVGAIFEAYRDGVYTDDDEVAVLHGPAAEGFRARSDAMVNVRATVARAVEAGVIGAESAREVIQCAKETFYQERSLTRAMDRAWGTSRTGEAVRFRRFIEQGGYVDQKRLDALALLRHLADVYGAPRTRESCVIEVNRSCFIMKLQHQVMCRPFTAAEPDLPGEEKVALEARLLGPTYRLLRRLALLMSMAEALARARGVDVAPRHVARSFDADDFGLGPAARAARWTRARDLDDAGLKRYVRRLATIRALLEASGKARGRHGRPTPVYEPHLLALMRIDGRYEHWRPATVPAGVSPGWAVLRNAERRGGEDFRLYRRSAKLWHVLDEAGRTLGVEAPDDRQVVCDEFRRARGLHTERVTLDWMRRNDLDVDSYAELAAAEARLSILCEVSRTYTLGLIETIEPVCWLHDAIRLSGLYPRLKRRLAAPASSDGRARRAAAPDFERALREHCARLGEPAPANVEEYARALDFAEGGAELAAALARRSRSASSSCPSGAPEASCVTGHPPQSRQRLR
;
A
#
# COMPACT_ATOMS: atom_id res chain seq x y z
N MET A 1 -14.84 31.70 -12.42
CA MET A 1 -14.22 30.38 -12.66
C MET A 1 -14.81 29.41 -11.66
N LYS A 2 -15.70 28.50 -12.08
CA LYS A 2 -16.24 27.45 -11.24
C LYS A 2 -15.14 26.41 -10.99
N ALA A 3 -14.99 26.00 -9.73
CA ALA A 3 -14.03 24.97 -9.34
C ALA A 3 -14.24 23.70 -10.19
N VAL A 4 -13.20 23.32 -10.95
CA VAL A 4 -13.08 22.00 -11.57
C VAL A 4 -13.15 21.00 -10.43
N SER A 5 -13.98 19.96 -10.54
CA SER A 5 -14.11 18.93 -9.51
C SER A 5 -12.73 18.36 -9.19
N ASP A 6 -12.41 18.33 -7.89
CA ASP A 6 -11.09 17.94 -7.32
C ASP A 6 -10.79 16.42 -7.48
N GLU A 7 -11.61 15.70 -8.26
CA GLU A 7 -11.49 14.25 -8.46
C GLU A 7 -10.40 13.95 -9.51
N PRO A 8 -9.37 13.17 -9.16
CA PRO A 8 -8.22 12.95 -10.04
C PRO A 8 -8.56 12.08 -11.25
N VAL A 9 -7.93 12.39 -12.40
CA VAL A 9 -7.80 11.49 -13.55
C VAL A 9 -6.53 10.67 -13.35
N ILE A 10 -6.63 9.33 -13.40
CA ILE A 10 -5.51 8.40 -13.22
C ILE A 10 -5.24 7.68 -14.53
N VAL A 11 -3.99 7.68 -14.98
CA VAL A 11 -3.55 7.05 -16.22
C VAL A 11 -2.42 6.07 -15.95
N PHE A 12 -2.60 4.80 -16.30
CA PHE A 12 -1.55 3.79 -16.29
C PHE A 12 -0.80 3.81 -17.62
N LEU A 13 0.49 4.12 -17.56
CA LEU A 13 1.31 4.41 -18.74
C LEU A 13 2.74 3.86 -18.57
N GLY A 14 3.31 3.39 -19.66
CA GLY A 14 4.66 2.87 -19.71
C GLY A 14 5.29 2.99 -21.11
N PRO A 15 5.57 1.86 -21.82
CA PRO A 15 6.33 1.88 -23.05
C PRO A 15 5.62 2.55 -24.25
N SER A 16 4.28 2.70 -24.22
CA SER A 16 3.52 3.26 -25.36
C SER A 16 3.73 4.75 -25.55
N LEU A 17 4.01 5.52 -24.49
CA LEU A 17 4.21 6.96 -24.59
C LEU A 17 5.02 7.50 -23.39
N PRO A 18 6.03 8.36 -23.60
CA PRO A 18 6.73 9.01 -22.49
C PRO A 18 5.80 9.89 -21.65
N VAL A 19 5.86 9.77 -20.31
CA VAL A 19 5.02 10.55 -19.37
C VAL A 19 5.16 12.05 -19.58
N ALA A 20 6.36 12.56 -19.93
CA ALA A 20 6.59 13.97 -20.19
C ALA A 20 5.77 14.49 -21.39
N GLU A 21 5.55 13.66 -22.40
CA GLU A 21 4.73 13.97 -23.56
C GLU A 21 3.23 13.88 -23.21
N ALA A 22 2.85 12.80 -22.51
CA ALA A 22 1.47 12.59 -22.08
C ALA A 22 0.95 13.76 -21.22
N ARG A 23 1.77 14.29 -20.31
CA ARG A 23 1.43 15.45 -19.46
C ARG A 23 1.17 16.75 -20.22
N ARG A 24 1.73 16.89 -21.42
CA ARG A 24 1.46 18.05 -22.29
C ARG A 24 0.07 18.00 -22.93
N VAL A 25 -0.47 16.78 -23.09
CA VAL A 25 -1.80 16.55 -23.65
C VAL A 25 -2.88 16.58 -22.58
N LEU A 26 -2.65 15.88 -21.48
CA LEU A 26 -3.61 15.76 -20.38
C LEU A 26 -2.90 15.93 -19.03
N PRO A 27 -3.20 16.96 -18.23
CA PRO A 27 -2.75 17.06 -16.85
C PRO A 27 -3.50 16.03 -16.00
N ALA A 28 -2.85 14.88 -15.76
CA ALA A 28 -3.40 13.76 -15.01
C ALA A 28 -2.35 13.16 -14.09
N ARG A 29 -2.79 12.25 -13.19
CA ARG A 29 -1.89 11.41 -12.39
C ARG A 29 -1.46 10.21 -13.23
N TYR A 30 -0.18 10.16 -13.58
CA TYR A 30 0.41 9.06 -14.33
C TYR A 30 1.05 8.05 -13.39
N LEU A 31 0.66 6.78 -13.52
CA LEU A 31 1.18 5.63 -12.79
C LEU A 31 1.89 4.68 -13.76
N SER A 32 2.73 3.81 -13.23
CA SER A 32 3.39 2.72 -13.96
C SER A 32 2.39 1.82 -14.68
N PRO A 33 2.81 0.99 -15.68
CA PRO A 33 1.94 0.01 -16.31
C PRO A 33 1.13 -0.78 -15.30
N VAL A 34 -0.18 -0.94 -15.56
CA VAL A 34 -1.11 -1.59 -14.64
C VAL A 34 -0.76 -3.07 -14.45
N ARG A 35 -0.88 -3.56 -13.24
CA ARG A 35 -0.79 -4.97 -12.85
C ARG A 35 -1.94 -5.36 -11.94
N CYS A 36 -2.05 -6.65 -11.66
CA CYS A 36 -3.05 -7.19 -10.75
C CYS A 36 -3.07 -6.45 -9.41
N GLY A 37 -4.24 -5.97 -9.01
CA GLY A 37 -4.50 -5.23 -7.79
C GLY A 37 -4.39 -3.70 -7.92
N ASP A 38 -3.81 -3.17 -8.99
CA ASP A 38 -3.56 -1.73 -9.11
C ASP A 38 -4.86 -0.93 -9.31
N VAL A 39 -5.83 -1.47 -10.08
CA VAL A 39 -7.14 -0.81 -10.24
C VAL A 39 -7.90 -0.78 -8.93
N LEU A 40 -7.91 -1.88 -8.16
CA LEU A 40 -8.49 -1.90 -6.81
C LEU A 40 -7.84 -0.86 -5.90
N ARG A 41 -6.54 -0.68 -6.02
CA ARG A 41 -5.79 0.27 -5.22
C ARG A 41 -6.18 1.71 -5.51
N VAL A 42 -6.19 2.11 -6.79
CA VAL A 42 -6.50 3.49 -7.19
C VAL A 42 -7.98 3.83 -7.07
N ARG A 43 -8.87 2.84 -7.15
CA ARG A 43 -10.31 2.97 -6.90
C ARG A 43 -10.62 3.63 -5.54
N ARG A 44 -9.77 3.39 -4.53
CA ARG A 44 -9.86 4.01 -3.20
C ARG A 44 -9.72 5.53 -3.22
N LEU A 45 -9.03 6.07 -4.21
CA LEU A 45 -8.86 7.51 -4.40
C LEU A 45 -10.12 8.16 -5.00
N LYS A 46 -11.14 7.35 -5.32
CA LYS A 46 -12.39 7.75 -5.98
C LYS A 46 -12.12 8.64 -7.20
N PRO A 47 -11.25 8.20 -8.12
CA PRO A 47 -10.96 9.00 -9.29
C PRO A 47 -12.21 9.16 -10.14
N ARG A 48 -12.29 10.28 -10.87
CA ARG A 48 -13.34 10.48 -11.88
C ARG A 48 -13.14 9.53 -13.05
N VAL A 49 -11.87 9.28 -13.41
CA VAL A 49 -11.47 8.46 -14.55
C VAL A 49 -10.28 7.60 -14.20
N ILE A 50 -10.32 6.35 -14.66
CA ILE A 50 -9.16 5.47 -14.77
C ILE A 50 -8.93 5.19 -16.24
N ALA A 51 -7.75 5.57 -16.77
CA ALA A 51 -7.33 5.24 -18.13
C ALA A 51 -6.21 4.20 -18.08
N ILE A 52 -6.39 3.10 -18.79
CA ILE A 52 -5.40 2.03 -18.92
C ILE A 52 -4.83 2.10 -20.34
N ILE A 53 -3.55 2.41 -20.46
CA ILE A 53 -2.79 2.37 -21.71
C ILE A 53 -1.90 1.14 -21.70
N ASP A 54 -0.95 1.07 -20.78
CA ASP A 54 0.00 -0.02 -20.64
C ASP A 54 -0.26 -0.88 -19.40
N GLY A 55 0.04 -2.17 -19.50
CA GLY A 55 -0.03 -3.13 -18.42
C GLY A 55 1.12 -4.12 -18.47
N LEU A 56 1.42 -4.72 -17.32
CA LEU A 56 2.39 -5.80 -17.18
C LEU A 56 1.67 -7.14 -17.23
N PHE A 57 2.30 -8.12 -17.88
CA PHE A 57 1.89 -9.51 -17.91
C PHE A 57 3.13 -10.42 -18.07
N GLU A 58 2.98 -11.71 -18.00
CA GLU A 58 4.03 -12.71 -18.01
C GLU A 58 4.91 -12.72 -16.74
N THR A 59 5.61 -11.63 -16.43
CA THR A 59 6.46 -11.53 -15.22
C THR A 59 5.69 -11.26 -13.93
N THR A 60 4.46 -10.79 -14.06
CA THR A 60 3.51 -10.52 -12.96
C THR A 60 2.09 -10.77 -13.44
N ALA A 61 1.17 -11.04 -12.52
CA ALA A 61 -0.23 -11.19 -12.86
C ALA A 61 -0.78 -9.92 -13.51
N ALA A 62 -1.42 -10.06 -14.69
CA ALA A 62 -2.12 -8.96 -15.37
C ALA A 62 -3.31 -8.47 -14.55
N VAL A 63 -3.76 -7.24 -14.83
CA VAL A 63 -4.97 -6.68 -14.24
C VAL A 63 -6.19 -7.59 -14.53
N TRP A 64 -6.95 -7.92 -13.49
CA TRP A 64 -8.13 -8.77 -13.64
C TRP A 64 -9.34 -7.98 -14.12
N HIS A 65 -10.18 -8.60 -14.93
CA HIS A 65 -11.46 -8.04 -15.39
C HIS A 65 -12.31 -7.54 -14.21
N LYS A 66 -12.40 -8.33 -13.14
CA LYS A 66 -13.20 -7.98 -11.95
C LYS A 66 -12.71 -6.73 -11.22
N GLU A 67 -11.44 -6.37 -11.30
CA GLU A 67 -10.95 -5.11 -10.75
C GLU A 67 -11.54 -3.92 -11.49
N ILE A 68 -11.58 -4.02 -12.83
CA ILE A 68 -12.13 -2.99 -13.72
C ILE A 68 -13.65 -2.92 -13.54
N LEU A 69 -14.34 -4.06 -13.51
CA LEU A 69 -15.78 -4.13 -13.27
C LEU A 69 -16.17 -3.49 -11.94
N LEU A 70 -15.39 -3.71 -10.87
CA LEU A 70 -15.64 -3.07 -9.57
C LEU A 70 -15.41 -1.54 -9.62
N ALA A 71 -14.51 -1.04 -10.45
CA ALA A 71 -14.34 0.39 -10.66
C ALA A 71 -15.56 0.99 -11.41
N LEU A 72 -16.06 0.28 -12.43
CA LEU A 72 -17.28 0.67 -13.16
C LEU A 72 -18.52 0.64 -12.24
N GLU A 73 -18.65 -0.37 -11.38
CA GLU A 73 -19.71 -0.47 -10.35
C GLU A 73 -19.70 0.73 -9.40
N ASP A 74 -18.51 1.23 -9.02
CA ASP A 74 -18.37 2.46 -8.21
C ASP A 74 -18.75 3.75 -8.98
N GLY A 75 -19.09 3.64 -10.26
CA GLY A 75 -19.38 4.77 -11.14
C GLY A 75 -18.13 5.51 -11.61
N ILE A 76 -16.95 4.87 -11.54
CA ILE A 76 -15.71 5.40 -12.10
C ILE A 76 -15.69 5.10 -13.60
N ALA A 77 -15.50 6.12 -14.44
CA ALA A 77 -15.35 5.90 -15.88
C ALA A 77 -14.00 5.24 -16.18
N VAL A 78 -14.02 4.10 -16.89
CA VAL A 78 -12.79 3.37 -17.23
C VAL A 78 -12.59 3.36 -18.74
N PHE A 79 -11.39 3.75 -19.17
CA PHE A 79 -10.99 3.83 -20.57
C PHE A 79 -9.79 2.95 -20.85
N GLY A 80 -9.67 2.46 -22.10
CA GLY A 80 -8.54 1.64 -22.53
C GLY A 80 -8.08 1.96 -23.96
N ALA A 81 -6.77 1.88 -24.20
CA ALA A 81 -6.15 2.07 -25.51
C ALA A 81 -4.80 1.38 -25.63
N ALA A 82 -4.27 1.32 -26.82
CA ALA A 82 -2.88 1.05 -27.17
C ALA A 82 -2.34 -0.35 -26.87
N SER A 83 -2.37 -0.79 -25.61
CA SER A 83 -1.74 -2.05 -25.16
C SER A 83 -2.74 -2.89 -24.36
N MET A 84 -2.36 -3.28 -23.13
CA MET A 84 -3.26 -3.99 -22.20
C MET A 84 -4.62 -3.28 -22.08
N GLY A 85 -4.63 -1.94 -22.17
CA GLY A 85 -5.85 -1.15 -22.11
C GLY A 85 -6.79 -1.41 -23.29
N ALA A 86 -6.26 -1.55 -24.51
CA ALA A 86 -7.06 -1.87 -25.69
C ALA A 86 -7.67 -3.28 -25.58
N LEU A 87 -6.88 -4.26 -25.14
CA LEU A 87 -7.31 -5.64 -24.92
C LEU A 87 -8.44 -5.71 -23.89
N ARG A 88 -8.22 -5.11 -22.70
CA ARG A 88 -9.24 -5.08 -21.63
C ARG A 88 -10.49 -4.30 -22.03
N ALA A 89 -10.36 -3.24 -22.82
CA ALA A 89 -11.52 -2.50 -23.32
C ALA A 89 -12.34 -3.34 -24.30
N ALA A 90 -11.72 -4.10 -25.19
CA ALA A 90 -12.42 -5.01 -26.09
C ALA A 90 -13.22 -6.10 -25.35
N GLU A 91 -12.61 -6.67 -24.30
CA GLU A 91 -13.25 -7.67 -23.45
C GLU A 91 -14.38 -7.11 -22.59
N LEU A 92 -14.28 -5.84 -22.15
CA LEU A 92 -15.18 -5.23 -21.17
C LEU A 92 -16.06 -4.10 -21.76
N ALA A 93 -16.02 -3.87 -23.06
CA ALA A 93 -16.93 -2.91 -23.73
C ALA A 93 -18.41 -3.18 -23.43
N PRO A 94 -18.91 -4.45 -23.42
CA PRO A 94 -20.28 -4.74 -23.06
C PRO A 94 -20.68 -4.34 -21.63
N PHE A 95 -19.69 -4.14 -20.76
CA PHE A 95 -19.89 -3.75 -19.36
C PHE A 95 -19.61 -2.26 -19.10
N GLY A 96 -19.34 -1.47 -20.14
CA GLY A 96 -19.21 -0.03 -20.03
C GLY A 96 -17.75 0.49 -19.99
N MET A 97 -16.72 -0.36 -20.17
CA MET A 97 -15.37 0.14 -20.43
C MET A 97 -15.27 0.71 -21.84
N VAL A 98 -14.72 1.91 -21.97
CA VAL A 98 -14.64 2.62 -23.26
C VAL A 98 -13.27 2.40 -23.89
N GLY A 99 -13.22 1.82 -25.08
CA GLY A 99 -12.01 1.65 -25.86
C GLY A 99 -11.80 2.78 -26.86
N VAL A 100 -10.54 3.16 -27.10
CA VAL A 100 -10.15 4.20 -28.06
C VAL A 100 -8.96 3.74 -28.90
N GLY A 101 -9.07 3.95 -30.23
CA GLY A 101 -7.98 3.73 -31.18
C GLY A 101 -8.08 2.46 -31.97
N ALA A 102 -7.24 2.37 -33.02
CA ALA A 102 -7.27 1.30 -34.02
C ALA A 102 -6.97 -0.09 -33.42
N ILE A 103 -6.11 -0.14 -32.40
CA ILE A 103 -5.78 -1.41 -31.74
C ILE A 103 -6.99 -1.96 -30.99
N PHE A 104 -7.73 -1.10 -30.26
CA PHE A 104 -8.99 -1.47 -29.62
C PHE A 104 -10.01 -1.98 -30.63
N GLU A 105 -10.20 -1.24 -31.74
CA GLU A 105 -11.15 -1.63 -32.79
C GLU A 105 -10.80 -3.00 -33.37
N ALA A 106 -9.52 -3.25 -33.64
CA ALA A 106 -9.06 -4.51 -34.18
C ALA A 106 -9.30 -5.71 -33.22
N TYR A 107 -9.16 -5.52 -31.91
CA TYR A 107 -9.53 -6.54 -30.90
C TYR A 107 -11.04 -6.71 -30.82
N ARG A 108 -11.81 -5.62 -30.75
CA ARG A 108 -13.28 -5.65 -30.69
C ARG A 108 -13.87 -6.40 -31.88
N ASP A 109 -13.32 -6.18 -33.07
CA ASP A 109 -13.82 -6.73 -34.32
C ASP A 109 -13.23 -8.14 -34.63
N GLY A 110 -12.43 -8.70 -33.71
CA GLY A 110 -11.86 -10.03 -33.81
C GLY A 110 -10.72 -10.17 -34.83
N VAL A 111 -10.17 -9.04 -35.31
CA VAL A 111 -9.00 -9.02 -36.22
C VAL A 111 -7.74 -9.44 -35.46
N TYR A 112 -7.62 -8.99 -34.21
CA TYR A 112 -6.60 -9.42 -33.27
C TYR A 112 -7.21 -10.29 -32.19
N THR A 113 -6.56 -11.42 -31.86
CA THR A 113 -7.02 -12.37 -30.84
C THR A 113 -5.98 -12.66 -29.77
N ASP A 114 -4.71 -12.41 -30.05
CA ASP A 114 -3.59 -12.70 -29.16
C ASP A 114 -3.09 -11.46 -28.43
N ASP A 115 -2.69 -11.60 -27.17
CA ASP A 115 -2.02 -10.55 -26.40
C ASP A 115 -0.60 -10.23 -26.91
N ASP A 116 0.03 -11.18 -27.64
CA ASP A 116 1.30 -11.04 -28.35
C ASP A 116 1.30 -9.87 -29.37
N GLU A 117 0.14 -9.45 -29.87
CA GLU A 117 0.04 -8.34 -30.80
C GLU A 117 0.54 -7.01 -30.17
N VAL A 118 0.32 -6.81 -28.87
CA VAL A 118 0.68 -5.59 -28.13
C VAL A 118 1.88 -5.74 -27.21
N ALA A 119 2.41 -6.97 -27.07
CA ALA A 119 3.52 -7.28 -26.20
C ALA A 119 4.83 -6.65 -26.67
N VAL A 120 5.61 -6.10 -25.70
CA VAL A 120 6.96 -5.59 -25.92
C VAL A 120 7.86 -5.88 -24.74
N LEU A 121 9.15 -6.13 -25.01
CA LEU A 121 10.18 -6.04 -23.99
C LEU A 121 10.48 -4.56 -23.73
N HIS A 122 10.56 -4.15 -22.48
CA HIS A 122 10.89 -2.77 -22.10
C HIS A 122 11.88 -2.70 -20.95
N GLY A 123 12.54 -1.55 -20.80
CA GLY A 123 13.40 -1.24 -19.67
C GLY A 123 12.62 -0.98 -18.37
N PRO A 124 13.32 -0.84 -17.24
CA PRO A 124 12.73 -0.53 -15.95
C PRO A 124 12.16 0.91 -15.88
N ALA A 125 11.41 1.20 -14.82
CA ALA A 125 10.84 2.52 -14.56
C ALA A 125 11.89 3.66 -14.56
N ALA A 126 13.11 3.37 -14.07
CA ALA A 126 14.22 4.33 -14.06
C ALA A 126 14.63 4.79 -15.47
N GLU A 127 14.39 3.95 -16.49
CA GLU A 127 14.62 4.25 -17.91
C GLU A 127 13.36 4.74 -18.63
N GLY A 128 12.28 5.02 -17.89
CA GLY A 128 11.00 5.45 -18.45
C GLY A 128 10.27 4.37 -19.24
N PHE A 129 10.47 3.10 -18.92
CA PHE A 129 9.88 1.94 -19.60
C PHE A 129 10.19 1.87 -21.11
N ARG A 130 11.34 2.36 -21.54
CA ARG A 130 11.70 2.41 -22.97
C ARG A 130 11.56 1.01 -23.62
N ALA A 131 10.78 0.94 -24.71
CA ALA A 131 10.63 -0.29 -25.49
C ALA A 131 11.99 -0.77 -26.05
N ARG A 132 12.24 -2.06 -25.99
CA ARG A 132 13.46 -2.73 -26.47
C ARG A 132 13.18 -3.76 -27.57
N SER A 133 11.89 -4.01 -27.85
CA SER A 133 11.43 -4.82 -28.98
C SER A 133 10.24 -4.14 -29.66
N ASP A 134 9.88 -4.58 -30.86
CA ASP A 134 8.75 -4.03 -31.60
C ASP A 134 7.46 -4.79 -31.31
N ALA A 135 6.37 -4.07 -31.05
CA ALA A 135 5.03 -4.65 -30.94
C ALA A 135 4.55 -5.12 -32.33
N MET A 136 3.83 -6.22 -32.38
CA MET A 136 3.31 -6.75 -33.65
C MET A 136 2.35 -5.75 -34.32
N VAL A 137 1.54 -5.04 -33.56
CA VAL A 137 0.63 -3.97 -34.06
C VAL A 137 1.40 -2.85 -34.77
N ASN A 138 2.60 -2.47 -34.29
CA ASN A 138 3.45 -1.47 -34.91
C ASN A 138 4.05 -2.00 -36.23
N VAL A 139 4.45 -3.28 -36.24
CA VAL A 139 4.93 -3.97 -37.47
C VAL A 139 3.82 -3.97 -38.52
N ARG A 140 2.60 -4.40 -38.16
CA ARG A 140 1.46 -4.45 -39.07
C ARG A 140 1.12 -3.08 -39.64
N ALA A 141 1.04 -2.06 -38.79
CA ALA A 141 0.73 -0.69 -39.21
C ALA A 141 1.81 -0.11 -40.15
N THR A 142 3.09 -0.38 -39.85
CA THR A 142 4.21 0.07 -40.70
C THR A 142 4.18 -0.62 -42.07
N VAL A 143 3.95 -1.94 -42.09
CA VAL A 143 3.86 -2.72 -43.34
C VAL A 143 2.65 -2.30 -44.17
N ALA A 144 1.48 -2.11 -43.54
CA ALA A 144 0.27 -1.62 -44.21
C ALA A 144 0.51 -0.27 -44.91
N ARG A 145 1.10 0.69 -44.16
CA ARG A 145 1.46 2.00 -44.70
C ARG A 145 2.44 1.92 -45.89
N ALA A 146 3.37 0.97 -45.86
CA ALA A 146 4.32 0.76 -46.96
C ALA A 146 3.64 0.18 -48.18
N VAL A 147 2.65 -0.69 -48.02
CA VAL A 147 1.83 -1.23 -49.14
C VAL A 147 0.99 -0.11 -49.74
N GLU A 148 0.30 0.68 -48.93
CA GLU A 148 -0.49 1.86 -49.39
C GLU A 148 0.36 2.85 -50.15
N ALA A 149 1.61 3.05 -49.74
CA ALA A 149 2.57 3.92 -50.43
C ALA A 149 3.21 3.30 -51.67
N GLY A 150 2.88 2.05 -52.04
CA GLY A 150 3.46 1.35 -53.18
C GLY A 150 4.94 1.00 -53.01
N VAL A 151 5.44 0.99 -51.77
CA VAL A 151 6.86 0.70 -51.46
C VAL A 151 7.16 -0.82 -51.57
N ILE A 152 6.22 -1.64 -51.10
CA ILE A 152 6.28 -3.11 -51.15
C ILE A 152 4.94 -3.68 -51.64
N GLY A 153 4.97 -4.87 -52.24
CA GLY A 153 3.78 -5.59 -52.64
C GLY A 153 3.11 -6.36 -51.48
N ALA A 154 1.86 -6.77 -51.70
CA ALA A 154 1.09 -7.50 -50.69
C ALA A 154 1.69 -8.85 -50.29
N GLU A 155 2.42 -9.50 -51.18
CA GLU A 155 3.10 -10.77 -50.92
C GLU A 155 4.30 -10.57 -49.98
N SER A 156 5.19 -9.65 -50.34
CA SER A 156 6.32 -9.24 -49.49
C SER A 156 5.86 -8.74 -48.10
N ALA A 157 4.72 -8.05 -48.04
CA ALA A 157 4.12 -7.62 -46.80
C ALA A 157 3.71 -8.81 -45.90
N ARG A 158 3.08 -9.84 -46.48
CA ARG A 158 2.69 -11.05 -45.74
C ARG A 158 3.88 -11.79 -45.20
N GLU A 159 4.98 -11.92 -45.98
CA GLU A 159 6.21 -12.57 -45.55
C GLU A 159 6.83 -11.89 -44.32
N VAL A 160 6.97 -10.56 -44.35
CA VAL A 160 7.52 -9.81 -43.20
C VAL A 160 6.63 -9.95 -41.98
N ILE A 161 5.31 -9.84 -42.11
CA ILE A 161 4.35 -10.03 -41.03
C ILE A 161 4.46 -11.42 -40.44
N GLN A 162 4.55 -12.45 -41.25
CA GLN A 162 4.70 -13.84 -40.78
C GLN A 162 6.01 -14.02 -40.02
N CYS A 163 7.13 -13.57 -40.56
CA CYS A 163 8.43 -13.66 -39.91
C CYS A 163 8.45 -12.92 -38.56
N ALA A 164 7.78 -11.76 -38.49
CA ALA A 164 7.64 -11.02 -37.24
C ALA A 164 6.77 -11.76 -36.21
N LYS A 165 5.64 -12.36 -36.64
CA LYS A 165 4.73 -13.12 -35.77
C LYS A 165 5.34 -14.41 -35.25
N GLU A 166 6.14 -15.09 -36.02
CA GLU A 166 6.87 -16.28 -35.58
C GLU A 166 8.03 -15.97 -34.63
N THR A 167 8.42 -14.73 -34.50
CA THR A 167 9.48 -14.29 -33.57
C THR A 167 8.89 -13.96 -32.22
N PHE A 168 9.46 -14.58 -31.17
CA PHE A 168 9.04 -14.29 -29.78
C PHE A 168 9.13 -12.78 -29.49
N TYR A 169 8.12 -12.20 -28.84
CA TYR A 169 7.96 -10.75 -28.73
C TYR A 169 9.18 -10.03 -28.11
N GLN A 170 9.92 -10.69 -27.20
CA GLN A 170 11.11 -10.09 -26.57
C GLN A 170 12.27 -9.88 -27.57
N GLU A 171 12.33 -10.69 -28.63
CA GLU A 171 13.35 -10.65 -29.67
C GLU A 171 12.85 -10.00 -30.96
N ARG A 172 11.57 -9.67 -31.03
CA ARG A 172 10.92 -9.14 -32.23
C ARG A 172 11.48 -7.77 -32.59
N SER A 173 11.91 -7.66 -33.84
CA SER A 173 12.37 -6.44 -34.47
C SER A 173 11.94 -6.43 -35.93
N LEU A 174 11.38 -5.32 -36.40
CA LEU A 174 10.98 -5.16 -37.81
C LEU A 174 12.18 -5.41 -38.74
N THR A 175 13.35 -4.89 -38.40
CA THR A 175 14.58 -5.12 -39.20
C THR A 175 14.94 -6.59 -39.27
N ARG A 176 14.90 -7.32 -38.15
CA ARG A 176 15.15 -8.76 -38.13
C ARG A 176 14.11 -9.56 -38.93
N ALA A 177 12.84 -9.14 -38.83
CA ALA A 177 11.77 -9.78 -39.61
C ALA A 177 11.98 -9.62 -41.13
N MET A 178 12.41 -8.43 -41.56
CA MET A 178 12.79 -8.16 -42.94
C MET A 178 13.99 -9.02 -43.39
N ASP A 179 15.02 -9.07 -42.53
CA ASP A 179 16.24 -9.87 -42.85
C ASP A 179 15.92 -11.38 -42.93
N ARG A 180 14.98 -11.85 -42.10
CA ARG A 180 14.51 -13.25 -42.13
C ARG A 180 13.62 -13.52 -43.35
N ALA A 181 12.73 -12.59 -43.71
CA ALA A 181 11.84 -12.74 -44.87
C ALA A 181 12.59 -12.70 -46.20
N TRP A 182 13.54 -11.79 -46.35
CA TRP A 182 14.17 -11.51 -47.64
C TRP A 182 15.68 -11.86 -47.69
N GLY A 183 16.25 -12.33 -46.58
CA GLY A 183 17.70 -12.59 -46.46
C GLY A 183 18.51 -11.29 -46.53
N THR A 184 19.79 -11.45 -46.86
CA THR A 184 20.67 -10.32 -47.18
C THR A 184 20.48 -9.83 -48.62
N SER A 185 19.47 -10.33 -49.31
CA SER A 185 19.17 -10.00 -50.70
C SER A 185 18.85 -8.52 -50.83
N ARG A 186 19.57 -7.85 -51.73
CA ARG A 186 19.28 -6.45 -52.10
C ARG A 186 18.19 -6.42 -53.16
N THR A 187 17.06 -7.09 -52.93
CA THR A 187 15.89 -6.95 -53.80
C THR A 187 15.43 -5.48 -53.76
N GLY A 188 14.91 -5.00 -54.90
CA GLY A 188 14.47 -3.58 -54.99
C GLY A 188 13.46 -3.18 -53.92
N GLU A 189 12.59 -4.12 -53.49
CA GLU A 189 11.61 -3.87 -52.40
C GLU A 189 12.24 -3.76 -51.03
N ALA A 190 13.17 -4.65 -50.68
CA ALA A 190 13.86 -4.61 -49.39
C ALA A 190 14.63 -3.28 -49.19
N VAL A 191 15.30 -2.81 -50.25
CA VAL A 191 16.01 -1.52 -50.22
C VAL A 191 15.04 -0.36 -50.08
N ARG A 192 13.91 -0.35 -50.85
CA ARG A 192 12.90 0.68 -50.74
C ARG A 192 12.24 0.75 -49.36
N PHE A 193 11.95 -0.43 -48.77
CA PHE A 193 11.30 -0.48 -47.46
C PHE A 193 12.23 -0.03 -46.35
N ARG A 194 13.51 -0.39 -46.34
CA ARG A 194 14.49 0.16 -45.39
C ARG A 194 14.58 1.68 -45.49
N ARG A 195 14.72 2.19 -46.73
CA ARG A 195 14.73 3.67 -46.95
C ARG A 195 13.44 4.34 -46.48
N PHE A 196 12.29 3.73 -46.73
CA PHE A 196 11.01 4.22 -46.25
C PHE A 196 10.97 4.32 -44.71
N ILE A 197 11.44 3.32 -43.97
CA ILE A 197 11.54 3.34 -42.54
C ILE A 197 12.49 4.44 -42.07
N GLU A 198 13.68 4.55 -42.65
CA GLU A 198 14.67 5.58 -42.34
C GLU A 198 14.15 7.00 -42.58
N GLN A 199 13.27 7.17 -43.54
CA GLN A 199 12.62 8.44 -43.85
C GLN A 199 11.36 8.73 -43.01
N GLY A 200 11.13 8.00 -41.91
CA GLY A 200 10.00 8.23 -41.02
C GLY A 200 8.73 7.46 -41.40
N GLY A 201 8.85 6.42 -42.23
CA GLY A 201 7.74 5.53 -42.58
C GLY A 201 7.30 4.58 -41.47
N TYR A 202 8.09 4.44 -40.40
CA TYR A 202 7.69 3.64 -39.23
C TYR A 202 6.44 4.21 -38.55
N VAL A 203 5.49 3.33 -38.22
CA VAL A 203 4.24 3.68 -37.55
C VAL A 203 4.26 3.10 -36.13
N ASP A 204 4.31 3.97 -35.15
CA ASP A 204 4.11 3.58 -33.75
C ASP A 204 2.62 3.69 -33.40
N GLN A 205 1.87 2.63 -33.73
CA GLN A 205 0.42 2.58 -33.53
C GLN A 205 0.04 2.66 -32.05
N LYS A 206 0.85 2.05 -31.17
CA LYS A 206 0.62 2.14 -29.73
C LYS A 206 0.68 3.59 -29.25
N ARG A 207 1.66 4.34 -29.69
CA ARG A 207 1.80 5.76 -29.37
C ARG A 207 0.65 6.59 -29.93
N LEU A 208 0.21 6.32 -31.17
CA LEU A 208 -0.91 7.04 -31.80
C LEU A 208 -2.21 6.84 -31.00
N ASP A 209 -2.52 5.59 -30.63
CA ASP A 209 -3.72 5.26 -29.87
C ASP A 209 -3.66 5.81 -28.44
N ALA A 210 -2.49 5.78 -27.79
CA ALA A 210 -2.30 6.40 -26.50
C ALA A 210 -2.58 7.91 -26.52
N LEU A 211 -2.07 8.61 -27.53
CA LEU A 211 -2.34 10.04 -27.74
C LEU A 211 -3.80 10.31 -28.06
N ALA A 212 -4.45 9.46 -28.87
CA ALA A 212 -5.86 9.57 -29.18
C ALA A 212 -6.73 9.48 -27.92
N LEU A 213 -6.45 8.51 -27.04
CA LEU A 213 -7.13 8.41 -25.75
C LEU A 213 -6.93 9.65 -24.88
N LEU A 214 -5.69 10.13 -24.73
CA LEU A 214 -5.42 11.30 -23.89
C LEU A 214 -6.09 12.57 -24.42
N ARG A 215 -6.15 12.77 -25.74
CA ARG A 215 -6.89 13.87 -26.36
C ARG A 215 -8.39 13.75 -26.13
N HIS A 216 -8.93 12.54 -26.35
CA HIS A 216 -10.34 12.27 -26.07
C HIS A 216 -10.71 12.61 -24.62
N LEU A 217 -9.87 12.22 -23.65
CA LEU A 217 -10.08 12.55 -22.25
C LEU A 217 -9.96 14.05 -21.97
N ALA A 218 -9.03 14.76 -22.62
CA ALA A 218 -8.90 16.20 -22.48
C ALA A 218 -10.15 16.93 -22.98
N ASP A 219 -10.72 16.48 -24.09
CA ASP A 219 -11.92 17.07 -24.70
C ASP A 219 -13.18 16.77 -23.87
N VAL A 220 -13.36 15.51 -23.44
CA VAL A 220 -14.57 15.08 -22.72
C VAL A 220 -14.58 15.54 -21.26
N TYR A 221 -13.43 15.53 -20.59
CA TYR A 221 -13.34 15.80 -19.15
C TYR A 221 -12.88 17.23 -18.82
N GLY A 222 -12.66 18.08 -19.81
CA GLY A 222 -12.56 19.53 -19.64
C GLY A 222 -13.89 20.21 -19.30
N ALA A 223 -15.04 19.54 -19.48
CA ALA A 223 -16.38 20.04 -19.20
C ALA A 223 -17.02 19.35 -17.98
N PRO A 224 -17.86 20.04 -17.17
CA PRO A 224 -18.60 19.42 -16.08
C PRO A 224 -19.68 18.47 -16.63
N ARG A 225 -19.63 17.21 -16.25
CA ARG A 225 -20.63 16.21 -16.64
C ARG A 225 -21.24 15.52 -15.42
N THR A 226 -22.54 15.19 -15.50
CA THR A 226 -23.25 14.30 -14.58
C THR A 226 -22.73 12.87 -14.76
N ARG A 227 -22.49 12.18 -13.64
CA ARG A 227 -22.20 10.73 -13.61
C ARG A 227 -23.38 9.97 -14.21
N GLU A 228 -23.19 9.33 -15.34
CA GLU A 228 -24.08 8.26 -15.78
C GLU A 228 -23.67 6.98 -15.03
N SER A 229 -24.49 6.54 -14.09
CA SER A 229 -24.27 5.29 -13.39
C SER A 229 -24.63 4.13 -14.32
N CYS A 230 -23.62 3.40 -14.79
CA CYS A 230 -23.88 2.06 -15.33
C CYS A 230 -24.23 1.17 -14.14
N VAL A 231 -25.44 0.62 -14.10
CA VAL A 231 -25.86 -0.30 -13.03
C VAL A 231 -25.30 -1.68 -13.35
N ILE A 232 -24.07 -1.93 -12.89
CA ILE A 232 -23.45 -3.25 -12.95
C ILE A 232 -23.41 -3.79 -11.53
N GLU A 233 -23.86 -5.01 -11.35
CA GLU A 233 -23.66 -5.77 -10.12
C GLU A 233 -22.56 -6.81 -10.35
N VAL A 234 -21.44 -6.66 -9.64
CA VAL A 234 -20.27 -7.54 -9.78
C VAL A 234 -20.34 -8.67 -8.78
N ASN A 235 -20.47 -9.92 -9.29
CA ASN A 235 -20.37 -11.09 -8.43
C ASN A 235 -18.94 -11.20 -7.84
N ARG A 236 -18.84 -11.09 -6.51
CA ARG A 236 -17.61 -11.12 -5.75
C ARG A 236 -17.20 -12.56 -5.41
N SER A 237 -16.26 -13.11 -6.18
CA SER A 237 -15.68 -14.41 -5.85
C SER A 237 -14.67 -14.29 -4.69
N CYS A 238 -14.40 -15.40 -3.99
CA CYS A 238 -13.40 -15.44 -2.93
C CYS A 238 -12.02 -14.94 -3.40
N PHE A 239 -11.67 -15.15 -4.66
CA PHE A 239 -10.39 -14.68 -5.22
C PHE A 239 -10.32 -13.16 -5.31
N ILE A 240 -11.37 -12.47 -5.81
CA ILE A 240 -11.37 -11.01 -5.87
C ILE A 240 -11.42 -10.41 -4.47
N MET A 241 -12.14 -11.03 -3.53
CA MET A 241 -12.19 -10.60 -2.15
C MET A 241 -10.81 -10.73 -1.47
N LYS A 242 -10.11 -11.85 -1.69
CA LYS A 242 -8.71 -12.05 -1.23
C LYS A 242 -7.76 -11.01 -1.83
N LEU A 243 -7.87 -10.75 -3.13
CA LEU A 243 -7.06 -9.73 -3.80
C LEU A 243 -7.37 -8.33 -3.25
N GLN A 244 -8.65 -7.96 -3.10
CA GLN A 244 -9.04 -6.69 -2.48
C GLN A 244 -8.38 -6.54 -1.12
N HIS A 245 -8.48 -7.56 -0.27
CA HIS A 245 -7.85 -7.52 1.05
C HIS A 245 -6.32 -7.34 0.97
N GLN A 246 -5.64 -8.12 0.11
CA GLN A 246 -4.18 -8.02 -0.06
C GLN A 246 -3.75 -6.62 -0.53
N VAL A 247 -4.49 -6.05 -1.46
CA VAL A 247 -4.23 -4.72 -2.02
C VAL A 247 -4.52 -3.62 -1.00
N MET A 248 -5.61 -3.75 -0.25
CA MET A 248 -6.03 -2.78 0.75
C MET A 248 -5.12 -2.76 1.99
N CYS A 249 -4.39 -3.85 2.24
CA CYS A 249 -3.33 -3.89 3.25
C CYS A 249 -2.00 -3.26 2.78
N ARG A 250 -1.86 -2.94 1.48
CA ARG A 250 -0.63 -2.36 0.94
C ARG A 250 -0.84 -0.86 0.67
N PRO A 251 -0.18 0.02 1.41
CA PRO A 251 -0.14 1.44 1.08
C PRO A 251 0.55 1.67 -0.27
N PHE A 252 0.33 2.83 -0.88
CA PHE A 252 1.01 3.24 -2.10
C PHE A 252 2.52 3.29 -1.91
N THR A 253 3.29 3.04 -2.98
CA THR A 253 4.75 3.10 -2.94
C THR A 253 5.27 4.52 -3.06
N ALA A 254 6.46 4.76 -2.54
CA ALA A 254 7.10 6.07 -2.58
C ALA A 254 7.53 6.50 -4.00
N ALA A 255 7.52 5.60 -4.98
CA ALA A 255 7.81 5.90 -6.38
C ALA A 255 6.66 6.64 -7.09
N GLU A 256 5.49 6.73 -6.46
CA GLU A 256 4.31 7.39 -7.03
C GLU A 256 4.31 8.89 -6.67
N PRO A 257 4.54 9.81 -7.61
CA PRO A 257 4.90 11.20 -7.29
C PRO A 257 3.75 12.05 -6.73
N ASP A 258 2.49 11.73 -7.04
CA ASP A 258 1.34 12.59 -6.74
C ASP A 258 0.34 11.97 -5.75
N LEU A 259 0.85 11.34 -4.69
CA LEU A 259 0.01 10.74 -3.66
C LEU A 259 -0.79 11.80 -2.88
N PRO A 260 -2.03 11.49 -2.46
CA PRO A 260 -2.77 12.29 -1.48
C PRO A 260 -1.96 12.53 -0.21
N GLY A 261 -2.25 13.63 0.47
CA GLY A 261 -1.54 14.00 1.71
C GLY A 261 -1.57 12.91 2.77
N GLU A 262 -2.71 12.23 2.93
CA GLU A 262 -2.86 11.13 3.89
C GLU A 262 -2.02 9.89 3.53
N GLU A 263 -1.89 9.56 2.26
CA GLU A 263 -1.03 8.45 1.80
C GLU A 263 0.45 8.78 2.01
N LYS A 264 0.87 10.03 1.76
CA LYS A 264 2.23 10.49 2.08
C LYS A 264 2.52 10.36 3.58
N VAL A 265 1.55 10.70 4.43
CA VAL A 265 1.65 10.54 5.88
C VAL A 265 1.77 9.07 6.27
N ALA A 266 1.00 8.17 5.64
CA ALA A 266 1.10 6.73 5.87
C ALA A 266 2.47 6.18 5.45
N LEU A 267 3.03 6.63 4.33
CA LEU A 267 4.38 6.28 3.89
C LEU A 267 5.46 6.75 4.89
N GLU A 268 5.36 7.99 5.37
CA GLU A 268 6.29 8.52 6.37
C GLU A 268 6.17 7.76 7.72
N ALA A 269 4.96 7.27 8.04
CA ALA A 269 4.72 6.47 9.24
C ALA A 269 5.50 5.16 9.24
N ARG A 270 5.78 4.55 8.08
CA ARG A 270 6.59 3.33 7.97
C ARG A 270 7.99 3.51 8.59
N LEU A 271 8.56 4.71 8.47
CA LEU A 271 9.84 5.06 9.07
C LEU A 271 9.78 5.23 10.60
N LEU A 272 8.64 4.98 11.24
CA LEU A 272 8.53 4.90 12.69
C LEU A 272 8.88 3.51 13.26
N GLY A 273 9.20 2.53 12.40
CA GLY A 273 9.64 1.21 12.81
C GLY A 273 8.64 0.50 13.74
N PRO A 274 9.00 0.23 15.02
CA PRO A 274 8.11 -0.45 15.96
C PRO A 274 6.75 0.22 16.12
N THR A 275 6.73 1.56 16.21
CA THR A 275 5.48 2.31 16.33
C THR A 275 4.58 2.13 15.09
N TYR A 276 5.16 2.02 13.89
CA TYR A 276 4.38 1.69 12.69
C TYR A 276 3.74 0.30 12.78
N ARG A 277 4.49 -0.70 13.24
CA ARG A 277 3.93 -2.06 13.45
C ARG A 277 2.75 -2.05 14.41
N LEU A 278 2.82 -1.24 15.48
CA LEU A 278 1.69 -1.05 16.42
C LEU A 278 0.49 -0.37 15.74
N LEU A 279 0.72 0.68 14.98
CA LEU A 279 -0.34 1.39 14.24
C LEU A 279 -1.04 0.47 13.25
N ARG A 280 -0.27 -0.35 12.52
CA ARG A 280 -0.81 -1.33 11.59
C ARG A 280 -1.64 -2.40 12.29
N ARG A 281 -1.15 -2.93 13.43
CA ARG A 281 -1.92 -3.87 14.27
C ARG A 281 -3.20 -3.23 14.78
N LEU A 282 -3.12 -2.03 15.31
CA LEU A 282 -4.30 -1.30 15.77
C LEU A 282 -5.32 -1.11 14.66
N ALA A 283 -4.89 -0.71 13.46
CA ALA A 283 -5.75 -0.56 12.29
C ALA A 283 -6.49 -1.87 11.95
N LEU A 284 -5.79 -3.00 11.95
CA LEU A 284 -6.37 -4.32 11.70
C LEU A 284 -7.41 -4.68 12.76
N LEU A 285 -7.07 -4.53 14.04
CA LEU A 285 -7.99 -4.83 15.14
C LEU A 285 -9.22 -3.91 15.12
N MET A 286 -9.06 -2.63 14.77
CA MET A 286 -10.18 -1.69 14.60
C MET A 286 -11.10 -2.12 13.47
N SER A 287 -10.56 -2.56 12.34
CA SER A 287 -11.37 -3.03 11.21
C SER A 287 -12.17 -4.29 11.56
N MET A 288 -11.54 -5.25 12.24
CA MET A 288 -12.18 -6.46 12.72
C MET A 288 -13.28 -6.16 13.76
N ALA A 289 -13.01 -5.22 14.68
CA ALA A 289 -13.98 -4.83 15.69
C ALA A 289 -15.21 -4.12 15.07
N GLU A 290 -15.04 -3.28 14.04
CA GLU A 290 -16.17 -2.70 13.32
C GLU A 290 -16.99 -3.78 12.62
N ALA A 291 -16.34 -4.74 11.97
CA ALA A 291 -17.00 -5.85 11.32
C ALA A 291 -17.81 -6.71 12.33
N LEU A 292 -17.21 -7.04 13.47
CA LEU A 292 -17.88 -7.78 14.55
C LEU A 292 -19.08 -7.00 15.10
N ALA A 293 -18.96 -5.69 15.30
CA ALA A 293 -20.06 -4.86 15.80
C ALA A 293 -21.25 -4.88 14.84
N ARG A 294 -20.99 -4.81 13.54
CA ARG A 294 -22.04 -4.91 12.51
C ARG A 294 -22.71 -6.28 12.51
N ALA A 295 -21.91 -7.36 12.53
CA ALA A 295 -22.43 -8.73 12.55
C ALA A 295 -23.30 -9.01 13.78
N ARG A 296 -22.99 -8.40 14.92
CA ARG A 296 -23.77 -8.50 16.16
C ARG A 296 -24.94 -7.52 16.23
N GLY A 297 -25.15 -6.69 15.22
CA GLY A 297 -26.20 -5.66 15.25
C GLY A 297 -26.02 -4.67 16.42
N VAL A 298 -24.78 -4.32 16.78
CA VAL A 298 -24.51 -3.42 17.91
C VAL A 298 -25.05 -2.04 17.60
N ASP A 299 -26.01 -1.58 18.42
CA ASP A 299 -26.60 -0.25 18.29
C ASP A 299 -25.62 0.86 18.70
N VAL A 300 -25.46 1.84 17.83
CA VAL A 300 -24.64 3.03 18.06
C VAL A 300 -25.51 4.16 18.55
N ALA A 301 -25.78 4.17 19.85
CA ALA A 301 -26.57 5.23 20.49
C ALA A 301 -25.87 6.61 20.42
N PRO A 302 -26.64 7.73 20.47
CA PRO A 302 -26.09 9.09 20.45
C PRO A 302 -25.00 9.36 21.50
N ARG A 303 -25.09 8.70 22.67
CA ARG A 303 -24.06 8.78 23.71
C ARG A 303 -22.69 8.31 23.24
N HIS A 304 -22.63 7.27 22.41
CA HIS A 304 -21.35 6.75 21.88
C HIS A 304 -20.69 7.78 20.95
N VAL A 305 -21.49 8.46 20.13
CA VAL A 305 -21.02 9.56 19.26
C VAL A 305 -20.52 10.73 20.12
N ALA A 306 -21.28 11.14 21.13
CA ALA A 306 -20.89 12.23 22.02
C ALA A 306 -19.57 11.92 22.75
N ARG A 307 -19.42 10.72 23.30
CA ARG A 307 -18.20 10.27 24.00
C ARG A 307 -16.99 10.08 23.09
N SER A 308 -17.17 10.04 21.77
CA SER A 308 -16.04 10.06 20.84
C SER A 308 -15.22 11.35 20.89
N PHE A 309 -15.73 12.38 21.55
CA PHE A 309 -15.03 13.63 21.84
C PHE A 309 -14.43 13.70 23.26
N ASP A 310 -14.53 12.64 24.04
CA ASP A 310 -13.87 12.54 25.34
C ASP A 310 -12.38 12.23 25.15
N ALA A 311 -11.57 12.55 26.15
CA ALA A 311 -10.11 12.29 26.13
C ALA A 311 -9.75 10.87 26.59
N ASP A 312 -10.57 9.88 26.25
CA ASP A 312 -10.30 8.47 26.53
C ASP A 312 -9.48 7.77 25.44
N ASP A 313 -9.30 6.45 25.53
CA ASP A 313 -8.48 5.68 24.59
C ASP A 313 -8.95 5.75 23.14
N PHE A 314 -10.26 5.84 22.91
CA PHE A 314 -10.88 5.92 21.59
C PHE A 314 -11.59 7.25 21.35
N GLY A 315 -11.27 8.27 22.13
CA GLY A 315 -11.80 9.61 21.99
C GLY A 315 -10.82 10.56 21.32
N LEU A 316 -11.37 11.64 20.74
CA LEU A 316 -10.60 12.67 20.05
C LEU A 316 -10.06 13.74 21.00
N GLY A 317 -10.63 13.84 22.20
CA GLY A 317 -10.36 14.88 23.16
C GLY A 317 -11.09 16.21 22.84
N PRO A 318 -11.12 17.16 23.79
CA PRO A 318 -11.87 18.41 23.65
C PRO A 318 -11.45 19.26 22.44
N ALA A 319 -10.18 19.24 22.08
CA ALA A 319 -9.65 20.00 20.94
C ALA A 319 -10.13 19.45 19.58
N ALA A 320 -10.73 18.26 19.55
CA ALA A 320 -11.20 17.62 18.31
C ALA A 320 -12.37 18.37 17.66
N ARG A 321 -13.13 19.16 18.41
CA ARG A 321 -14.23 19.98 17.89
C ARG A 321 -13.74 21.23 17.15
N ALA A 322 -12.49 21.61 17.31
CA ALA A 322 -11.95 22.81 16.69
C ALA A 322 -11.62 22.55 15.21
N ALA A 323 -11.97 23.49 14.35
CA ALA A 323 -11.62 23.47 12.92
C ALA A 323 -10.10 23.30 12.68
N ARG A 324 -9.26 23.79 13.60
CA ARG A 324 -7.80 23.61 13.58
C ARG A 324 -7.40 22.13 13.73
N TRP A 325 -8.07 21.37 14.61
CA TRP A 325 -7.81 19.95 14.81
C TRP A 325 -8.10 19.13 13.54
N THR A 326 -9.25 19.40 12.92
CA THR A 326 -9.73 18.76 11.70
C THR A 326 -8.79 19.01 10.52
N ARG A 327 -8.45 20.30 10.29
CA ARG A 327 -7.51 20.71 9.22
C ARG A 327 -6.10 20.15 9.44
N ALA A 328 -5.63 20.03 10.66
CA ALA A 328 -4.32 19.46 10.95
C ALA A 328 -4.22 17.97 10.60
N ARG A 329 -5.35 17.29 10.36
CA ARG A 329 -5.45 15.85 10.08
C ARG A 329 -6.07 15.54 8.72
N ASP A 330 -6.15 16.54 7.85
CA ASP A 330 -6.70 16.42 6.48
C ASP A 330 -8.10 15.76 6.47
N LEU A 331 -8.96 16.19 7.37
CA LEU A 331 -10.35 15.78 7.41
C LEU A 331 -11.24 16.96 7.00
N ASP A 332 -12.12 16.69 6.04
CA ASP A 332 -13.30 17.52 5.79
C ASP A 332 -14.42 17.13 6.76
N ASP A 333 -15.56 17.82 6.70
CA ASP A 333 -16.70 17.55 7.58
C ASP A 333 -17.27 16.13 7.36
N ALA A 334 -17.27 15.65 6.13
CA ALA A 334 -17.73 14.30 5.81
C ALA A 334 -16.76 13.24 6.35
N GLY A 335 -15.46 13.46 6.20
CA GLY A 335 -14.40 12.63 6.76
C GLY A 335 -14.43 12.56 8.28
N LEU A 336 -14.63 13.71 8.93
CA LEU A 336 -14.80 13.76 10.38
C LEU A 336 -16.03 12.97 10.85
N LYS A 337 -17.18 13.14 10.17
CA LYS A 337 -18.41 12.37 10.50
C LYS A 337 -18.20 10.87 10.35
N ARG A 338 -17.54 10.41 9.26
CA ARG A 338 -17.20 9.00 9.08
C ARG A 338 -16.28 8.49 10.17
N TYR A 339 -15.23 9.24 10.49
CA TYR A 339 -14.25 8.90 11.53
C TYR A 339 -14.90 8.76 12.90
N VAL A 340 -15.69 9.76 13.31
CA VAL A 340 -16.43 9.73 14.59
C VAL A 340 -17.41 8.55 14.65
N ARG A 341 -18.12 8.25 13.56
CA ARG A 341 -19.04 7.10 13.51
C ARG A 341 -18.30 5.79 13.74
N ARG A 342 -17.15 5.58 13.10
CA ARG A 342 -16.31 4.37 13.32
C ARG A 342 -15.86 4.24 14.77
N LEU A 343 -15.36 5.32 15.37
CA LEU A 343 -14.98 5.29 16.78
C LEU A 343 -16.16 5.00 17.70
N ALA A 344 -17.34 5.55 17.40
CA ALA A 344 -18.57 5.29 18.16
C ALA A 344 -18.99 3.82 18.05
N THR A 345 -18.85 3.19 16.87
CA THR A 345 -19.12 1.76 16.67
C THR A 345 -18.21 0.88 17.51
N ILE A 346 -16.91 1.15 17.50
CA ILE A 346 -15.91 0.44 18.33
C ILE A 346 -16.24 0.61 19.82
N ARG A 347 -16.58 1.82 20.23
CA ARG A 347 -16.95 2.11 21.62
C ARG A 347 -18.20 1.35 22.04
N ALA A 348 -19.24 1.33 21.21
CA ALA A 348 -20.46 0.59 21.49
C ALA A 348 -20.17 -0.92 21.64
N LEU A 349 -19.31 -1.50 20.80
CA LEU A 349 -18.87 -2.89 20.94
C LEU A 349 -18.14 -3.13 22.25
N LEU A 350 -17.18 -2.27 22.63
CA LEU A 350 -16.43 -2.40 23.87
C LEU A 350 -17.33 -2.25 25.11
N GLU A 351 -18.33 -1.37 25.09
CA GLU A 351 -19.31 -1.23 26.17
C GLU A 351 -20.25 -2.47 26.27
N ALA A 352 -20.65 -3.03 25.13
CA ALA A 352 -21.46 -4.26 25.10
C ALA A 352 -20.70 -5.48 25.66
N SER A 353 -19.41 -5.56 25.38
CA SER A 353 -18.54 -6.66 25.85
C SER A 353 -18.03 -6.47 27.29
N GLY A 354 -17.96 -5.25 27.78
CA GLY A 354 -17.31 -4.90 29.07
C GLY A 354 -18.11 -5.20 30.36
N LYS A 355 -19.20 -5.98 30.32
CA LYS A 355 -20.01 -6.31 31.52
C LYS A 355 -19.46 -7.47 32.36
N ALA A 356 -18.33 -8.05 32.02
CA ALA A 356 -17.69 -9.07 32.84
C ALA A 356 -16.91 -8.44 34.01
N ARG A 357 -17.46 -8.52 35.21
CA ARG A 357 -16.79 -8.11 36.46
C ARG A 357 -15.62 -9.03 36.75
N GLY A 358 -14.42 -8.47 36.94
CA GLY A 358 -13.24 -9.19 37.40
C GLY A 358 -13.48 -9.97 38.70
N ARG A 359 -12.92 -11.19 38.77
CA ARG A 359 -13.14 -12.17 39.86
C ARG A 359 -12.45 -11.86 41.18
N HIS A 360 -11.63 -10.84 41.31
CA HIS A 360 -10.93 -10.51 42.57
C HIS A 360 -10.96 -9.00 42.84
N GLY A 361 -11.53 -8.57 43.89
CA GLY A 361 -11.69 -7.29 44.61
C GLY A 361 -10.82 -6.06 44.32
N ARG A 362 -9.99 -6.06 43.29
CA ARG A 362 -9.37 -4.89 42.65
C ARG A 362 -9.72 -4.93 41.17
N PRO A 363 -10.08 -3.80 40.54
CA PRO A 363 -10.40 -3.79 39.13
C PRO A 363 -9.12 -3.88 38.29
N THR A 364 -8.58 -5.08 38.15
CA THR A 364 -7.61 -5.35 37.07
C THR A 364 -8.38 -5.30 35.74
N PRO A 365 -7.93 -4.50 34.77
CA PRO A 365 -8.62 -4.45 33.50
C PRO A 365 -8.66 -5.84 32.85
N VAL A 366 -9.82 -6.30 32.42
CA VAL A 366 -10.04 -7.63 31.81
C VAL A 366 -9.10 -7.90 30.63
N TYR A 367 -8.59 -6.87 29.98
CA TYR A 367 -7.66 -6.93 28.85
C TYR A 367 -6.16 -6.96 29.28
N GLU A 368 -5.84 -6.97 30.57
CA GLU A 368 -4.46 -6.96 31.05
C GLU A 368 -3.61 -8.12 30.51
N PRO A 369 -4.10 -9.38 30.46
CA PRO A 369 -3.36 -10.48 29.85
C PRO A 369 -2.97 -10.21 28.39
N HIS A 370 -3.89 -9.65 27.60
CA HIS A 370 -3.63 -9.30 26.21
C HIS A 370 -2.65 -8.13 26.08
N LEU A 371 -2.66 -7.19 27.02
CA LEU A 371 -1.72 -6.08 27.05
C LEU A 371 -0.28 -6.58 27.31
N LEU A 372 -0.10 -7.45 28.31
CA LEU A 372 1.18 -8.08 28.58
C LEU A 372 1.63 -8.99 27.43
N ALA A 373 0.70 -9.73 26.82
CA ALA A 373 0.99 -10.56 25.65
C ALA A 373 1.55 -9.72 24.50
N LEU A 374 0.90 -8.61 24.14
CA LEU A 374 1.36 -7.71 23.09
C LEU A 374 2.75 -7.14 23.38
N MET A 375 3.00 -6.71 24.61
CA MET A 375 4.30 -6.18 25.01
C MET A 375 5.41 -7.23 24.88
N ARG A 376 5.14 -8.49 25.24
CA ARG A 376 6.07 -9.62 25.10
C ARG A 376 6.34 -9.94 23.63
N ILE A 377 5.28 -10.05 22.83
CA ILE A 377 5.35 -10.31 21.40
C ILE A 377 6.23 -9.29 20.68
N ASP A 378 6.15 -8.02 21.05
CA ASP A 378 6.88 -6.92 20.41
C ASP A 378 8.23 -6.59 21.10
N GLY A 379 8.67 -7.38 22.09
CA GLY A 379 9.91 -7.15 22.83
C GLY A 379 9.92 -5.92 23.75
N ARG A 380 8.74 -5.28 23.95
CA ARG A 380 8.63 -4.09 24.79
C ARG A 380 8.47 -4.41 26.27
N TYR A 381 8.16 -5.65 26.62
CA TYR A 381 8.07 -6.09 28.01
C TYR A 381 9.40 -5.88 28.73
N GLU A 382 10.50 -6.33 28.15
CA GLU A 382 11.86 -6.15 28.67
C GLU A 382 12.25 -4.66 28.79
N HIS A 383 11.89 -3.86 27.80
CA HIS A 383 12.18 -2.41 27.80
C HIS A 383 11.51 -1.66 28.96
N TRP A 384 10.32 -2.09 29.36
CA TRP A 384 9.57 -1.46 30.46
C TRP A 384 9.70 -2.19 31.79
N ARG A 385 10.48 -3.28 31.84
CA ARG A 385 10.76 -4.01 33.08
C ARG A 385 11.57 -3.12 34.03
N PRO A 386 11.10 -2.86 35.26
CA PRO A 386 11.88 -2.11 36.23
C PRO A 386 13.08 -2.93 36.73
N ALA A 387 14.16 -2.26 37.09
CA ALA A 387 15.37 -2.91 37.62
C ALA A 387 15.07 -3.73 38.91
N THR A 388 14.11 -3.26 39.69
CA THR A 388 13.66 -3.95 40.93
C THR A 388 12.15 -4.03 40.95
N VAL A 389 11.60 -5.20 41.27
CA VAL A 389 10.16 -5.41 41.49
C VAL A 389 9.93 -5.42 43.01
N PRO A 390 9.01 -4.57 43.53
CA PRO A 390 8.72 -4.56 44.96
C PRO A 390 8.18 -5.90 45.46
N ALA A 391 8.48 -6.27 46.70
CA ALA A 391 7.97 -7.48 47.31
C ALA A 391 6.43 -7.50 47.31
N GLY A 392 5.84 -8.63 46.93
CA GLY A 392 4.38 -8.80 46.85
C GLY A 392 3.72 -8.21 45.60
N VAL A 393 4.51 -7.69 44.66
CA VAL A 393 4.02 -7.19 43.37
C VAL A 393 4.37 -8.17 42.27
N SER A 394 3.41 -8.53 41.39
CA SER A 394 3.72 -9.36 40.23
C SER A 394 4.62 -8.62 39.23
N PRO A 395 5.59 -9.31 38.59
CA PRO A 395 6.45 -8.67 37.57
C PRO A 395 5.65 -7.99 36.47
N GLY A 396 4.61 -8.63 35.95
CA GLY A 396 3.74 -8.07 34.92
C GLY A 396 3.08 -6.75 35.33
N TRP A 397 2.55 -6.68 36.55
CA TRP A 397 1.98 -5.44 37.05
C TRP A 397 3.02 -4.31 37.20
N ALA A 398 4.25 -4.66 37.64
CA ALA A 398 5.32 -3.69 37.74
C ALA A 398 5.72 -3.13 36.36
N VAL A 399 5.76 -3.96 35.32
CA VAL A 399 5.97 -3.56 33.91
C VAL A 399 4.86 -2.62 33.44
N LEU A 400 3.59 -2.97 33.69
CA LEU A 400 2.45 -2.13 33.29
C LEU A 400 2.50 -0.74 33.94
N ARG A 401 2.78 -0.66 35.23
CA ARG A 401 2.91 0.61 35.95
C ARG A 401 4.08 1.46 35.43
N ASN A 402 5.19 0.84 35.07
CA ASN A 402 6.33 1.54 34.49
C ASN A 402 6.01 2.01 33.06
N ALA A 403 5.37 1.16 32.27
CA ALA A 403 4.92 1.50 30.91
C ALA A 403 3.88 2.63 30.92
N GLU A 404 2.94 2.63 31.86
CA GLU A 404 1.94 3.71 32.01
C GLU A 404 2.60 5.06 32.30
N ARG A 405 3.65 5.07 33.13
CA ARG A 405 4.37 6.30 33.49
C ARG A 405 5.30 6.81 32.39
N ARG A 406 5.93 5.92 31.63
CA ARG A 406 7.03 6.25 30.71
C ARG A 406 6.70 6.02 29.24
N GLY A 407 5.71 5.17 28.95
CA GLY A 407 5.42 4.68 27.59
C GLY A 407 4.68 5.67 26.70
N GLY A 408 4.12 6.75 27.25
CA GLY A 408 3.52 7.83 26.48
C GLY A 408 2.51 7.35 25.45
N GLU A 409 2.73 7.71 24.18
CA GLU A 409 1.83 7.34 23.08
C GLU A 409 1.89 5.84 22.76
N ASP A 410 3.07 5.23 22.81
CA ASP A 410 3.22 3.79 22.55
C ASP A 410 2.40 2.98 23.55
N PHE A 411 2.42 3.32 24.84
CA PHE A 411 1.60 2.63 25.83
C PHE A 411 0.10 2.76 25.55
N ARG A 412 -0.35 3.94 25.10
CA ARG A 412 -1.75 4.14 24.68
C ARG A 412 -2.12 3.26 23.48
N LEU A 413 -1.21 3.10 22.51
CA LEU A 413 -1.43 2.21 21.37
C LEU A 413 -1.54 0.74 21.82
N TYR A 414 -0.66 0.29 22.71
CA TYR A 414 -0.75 -1.06 23.30
C TYR A 414 -2.07 -1.27 24.03
N ARG A 415 -2.49 -0.32 24.85
CA ARG A 415 -3.75 -0.40 25.62
C ARG A 415 -4.97 -0.47 24.70
N ARG A 416 -5.01 0.33 23.64
CA ARG A 416 -6.07 0.29 22.62
C ARG A 416 -6.11 -1.07 21.92
N SER A 417 -4.97 -1.56 21.47
CA SER A 417 -4.86 -2.85 20.80
C SER A 417 -5.27 -4.01 21.71
N ALA A 418 -4.86 -4.00 22.98
CA ALA A 418 -5.21 -5.02 23.95
C ALA A 418 -6.72 -5.11 24.22
N LYS A 419 -7.41 -3.95 24.33
CA LYS A 419 -8.87 -3.92 24.50
C LYS A 419 -9.58 -4.56 23.32
N LEU A 420 -9.17 -4.23 22.11
CA LEU A 420 -9.76 -4.79 20.90
C LEU A 420 -9.43 -6.28 20.77
N TRP A 421 -8.20 -6.66 21.01
CA TRP A 421 -7.81 -8.08 20.97
C TRP A 421 -8.60 -8.91 21.95
N HIS A 422 -8.77 -8.44 23.20
CA HIS A 422 -9.58 -9.13 24.20
C HIS A 422 -11.01 -9.44 23.69
N VAL A 423 -11.70 -8.45 23.15
CA VAL A 423 -13.07 -8.61 22.63
C VAL A 423 -13.13 -9.55 21.43
N LEU A 424 -12.14 -9.46 20.54
CA LEU A 424 -12.04 -10.32 19.36
C LEU A 424 -11.67 -11.76 19.72
N ASP A 425 -10.77 -11.97 20.69
CA ASP A 425 -10.40 -13.31 21.17
C ASP A 425 -11.59 -14.00 21.85
N GLU A 426 -12.35 -13.26 22.67
CA GLU A 426 -13.58 -13.77 23.29
C GLU A 426 -14.65 -14.13 22.24
N ALA A 427 -14.82 -13.28 21.23
CA ALA A 427 -15.72 -13.55 20.12
C ALA A 427 -15.28 -14.76 19.30
N GLY A 428 -13.98 -14.89 19.03
CA GLY A 428 -13.40 -16.01 18.32
C GLY A 428 -13.66 -17.34 19.04
N ARG A 429 -13.39 -17.40 20.33
CA ARG A 429 -13.69 -18.60 21.16
C ARG A 429 -15.16 -18.97 21.11
N THR A 430 -16.06 -17.98 21.15
CA THR A 430 -17.51 -18.22 21.03
C THR A 430 -17.88 -18.81 19.68
N LEU A 431 -17.12 -18.50 18.62
CA LEU A 431 -17.31 -19.02 17.27
C LEU A 431 -16.52 -20.32 17.01
N GLY A 432 -15.88 -20.89 18.03
CA GLY A 432 -15.07 -22.11 17.88
C GLY A 432 -13.72 -21.88 17.20
N VAL A 433 -13.21 -20.66 17.19
CA VAL A 433 -11.85 -20.38 16.70
C VAL A 433 -10.86 -20.70 17.82
N GLU A 434 -10.21 -21.84 17.68
CA GLU A 434 -9.23 -22.35 18.63
C GLU A 434 -7.82 -22.31 18.03
N ALA A 435 -6.80 -22.28 18.89
CA ALA A 435 -5.44 -22.55 18.45
C ALA A 435 -5.33 -24.03 18.02
N PRO A 436 -4.39 -24.39 17.13
CA PRO A 436 -4.16 -25.80 16.81
C PRO A 436 -3.92 -26.61 18.08
N ASP A 437 -4.48 -27.84 18.15
CA ASP A 437 -4.40 -28.72 19.32
C ASP A 437 -2.96 -29.12 19.64
N ASP A 438 -2.08 -29.20 18.65
CA ASP A 438 -0.68 -29.53 18.82
C ASP A 438 0.10 -28.35 19.42
N ARG A 439 0.21 -28.36 20.74
CA ARG A 439 0.96 -27.37 21.53
C ARG A 439 2.39 -27.20 21.04
N GLN A 440 3.05 -28.29 20.60
CA GLN A 440 4.44 -28.23 20.14
C GLN A 440 4.56 -27.46 18.85
N VAL A 441 3.67 -27.72 17.88
CA VAL A 441 3.64 -26.99 16.59
C VAL A 441 3.43 -25.51 16.82
N VAL A 442 2.48 -25.13 17.68
CA VAL A 442 2.18 -23.74 18.00
C VAL A 442 3.39 -23.03 18.63
N CYS A 443 4.06 -23.69 19.59
CA CYS A 443 5.26 -23.15 20.22
C CYS A 443 6.44 -23.04 19.25
N ASP A 444 6.58 -23.98 18.33
CA ASP A 444 7.65 -23.98 17.32
C ASP A 444 7.43 -22.90 16.26
N GLU A 445 6.20 -22.63 15.86
CA GLU A 445 5.87 -21.49 14.98
C GLU A 445 6.15 -20.16 15.66
N PHE A 446 5.75 -20.04 16.93
CA PHE A 446 6.04 -18.86 17.75
C PHE A 446 7.54 -18.59 17.86
N ARG A 447 8.36 -19.63 18.09
CA ARG A 447 9.83 -19.55 18.16
C ARG A 447 10.43 -19.11 16.84
N ARG A 448 10.04 -19.76 15.72
CA ARG A 448 10.53 -19.44 14.37
C ARG A 448 10.24 -17.99 13.99
N ALA A 449 9.05 -17.52 14.26
CA ALA A 449 8.65 -16.15 13.97
C ALA A 449 9.48 -15.08 14.72
N ARG A 450 10.19 -15.47 15.80
CA ARG A 450 11.01 -14.57 16.63
C ARG A 450 12.50 -14.86 16.59
N GLY A 451 12.94 -15.74 15.71
CA GLY A 451 14.35 -16.13 15.65
C GLY A 451 14.88 -16.86 16.88
N LEU A 452 14.00 -17.49 17.67
CA LEU A 452 14.37 -18.27 18.85
C LEU A 452 14.76 -19.70 18.45
N HIS A 453 15.87 -19.83 17.71
CA HIS A 453 16.24 -21.07 17.01
C HIS A 453 16.81 -22.17 17.92
N THR A 454 17.20 -21.87 19.14
CA THR A 454 17.73 -22.87 20.09
C THR A 454 16.97 -22.84 21.41
N GLU A 455 16.97 -23.97 22.12
CA GLU A 455 16.34 -24.09 23.44
C GLU A 455 16.91 -23.03 24.41
N ARG A 456 18.23 -22.88 24.46
CA ARG A 456 18.91 -21.89 25.30
C ARG A 456 18.39 -20.46 25.02
N VAL A 457 18.29 -20.05 23.77
CA VAL A 457 17.78 -18.73 23.40
C VAL A 457 16.31 -18.57 23.78
N THR A 458 15.52 -19.64 23.66
CA THR A 458 14.11 -19.64 24.04
C THR A 458 13.96 -19.49 25.57
N LEU A 459 14.69 -20.25 26.34
CA LEU A 459 14.67 -20.17 27.82
C LEU A 459 15.17 -18.80 28.32
N ASP A 460 16.19 -18.22 27.69
CA ASP A 460 16.64 -16.88 28.00
C ASP A 460 15.57 -15.83 27.70
N TRP A 461 14.87 -15.95 26.56
CA TRP A 461 13.77 -15.08 26.19
C TRP A 461 12.60 -15.21 27.19
N MET A 462 12.22 -16.43 27.56
CA MET A 462 11.18 -16.70 28.57
C MET A 462 11.52 -16.04 29.92
N ARG A 463 12.76 -16.20 30.41
CA ARG A 463 13.22 -15.59 31.67
C ARG A 463 13.14 -14.06 31.63
N ARG A 464 13.54 -13.44 30.52
CA ARG A 464 13.46 -11.98 30.37
C ARG A 464 12.04 -11.46 30.32
N ASN A 465 11.10 -12.30 29.88
CA ASN A 465 9.68 -11.97 29.76
C ASN A 465 8.83 -12.47 30.94
N ASP A 466 9.47 -12.96 32.00
CA ASP A 466 8.82 -13.53 33.22
C ASP A 466 7.76 -14.58 32.87
N LEU A 467 8.15 -15.57 32.03
CA LEU A 467 7.30 -16.66 31.57
C LEU A 467 7.86 -18.01 32.04
N ASP A 468 7.00 -18.84 32.60
CA ASP A 468 7.20 -20.29 32.72
C ASP A 468 6.74 -21.01 31.43
N VAL A 469 6.85 -22.32 31.38
CA VAL A 469 6.52 -23.14 30.20
C VAL A 469 5.04 -23.06 29.85
N ASP A 470 4.17 -22.99 30.84
CA ASP A 470 2.73 -22.94 30.62
C ASP A 470 2.29 -21.56 30.11
N SER A 471 2.73 -20.50 30.76
CA SER A 471 2.46 -19.13 30.33
C SER A 471 3.06 -18.81 28.93
N TYR A 472 4.18 -19.45 28.62
CA TYR A 472 4.77 -19.35 27.28
C TYR A 472 3.87 -19.99 26.21
N ALA A 473 3.37 -21.20 26.47
CA ALA A 473 2.50 -21.90 25.56
C ALA A 473 1.12 -21.20 25.42
N GLU A 474 0.59 -20.65 26.54
CA GLU A 474 -0.62 -19.83 26.48
C GLU A 474 -0.44 -18.58 25.62
N LEU A 475 0.72 -17.92 25.72
CA LEU A 475 1.06 -16.77 24.88
C LEU A 475 1.13 -17.15 23.40
N ALA A 476 1.80 -18.27 23.08
CA ALA A 476 1.89 -18.79 21.72
C ALA A 476 0.51 -19.15 21.16
N ALA A 477 -0.34 -19.81 21.95
CA ALA A 477 -1.71 -20.15 21.57
C ALA A 477 -2.59 -18.90 21.37
N ALA A 478 -2.43 -17.88 22.20
CA ALA A 478 -3.17 -16.62 22.05
C ALA A 478 -2.78 -15.88 20.74
N GLU A 479 -1.50 -15.90 20.40
CA GLU A 479 -1.05 -15.31 19.12
C GLU A 479 -1.53 -16.13 17.92
N ALA A 480 -1.48 -17.47 18.01
CA ALA A 480 -2.00 -18.34 16.96
C ALA A 480 -3.49 -18.09 16.71
N ARG A 481 -4.31 -18.00 17.77
CA ARG A 481 -5.73 -17.64 17.63
C ARG A 481 -5.92 -16.27 16.96
N LEU A 482 -5.13 -15.26 17.33
CA LEU A 482 -5.20 -13.95 16.68
C LEU A 482 -4.85 -14.05 15.20
N SER A 483 -3.84 -14.83 14.84
CA SER A 483 -3.44 -15.08 13.46
C SER A 483 -4.54 -15.78 12.68
N ILE A 484 -5.19 -16.79 13.26
CA ILE A 484 -6.32 -17.50 12.66
C ILE A 484 -7.51 -16.55 12.50
N LEU A 485 -7.85 -15.75 13.51
CA LEU A 485 -8.91 -14.74 13.42
C LEU A 485 -8.64 -13.74 12.29
N CYS A 486 -7.40 -13.30 12.14
CA CYS A 486 -6.98 -12.45 11.03
C CYS A 486 -7.13 -13.15 9.69
N GLU A 487 -6.75 -14.43 9.58
CA GLU A 487 -6.86 -15.22 8.34
C GLU A 487 -8.32 -15.55 8.03
N VAL A 488 -9.11 -15.96 9.00
CA VAL A 488 -10.56 -16.19 8.87
C VAL A 488 -11.28 -14.91 8.46
N SER A 489 -10.93 -13.77 9.06
CA SER A 489 -11.43 -12.46 8.65
C SER A 489 -11.04 -12.12 7.21
N ARG A 490 -9.92 -12.64 6.73
CA ARG A 490 -9.45 -12.47 5.34
C ARG A 490 -10.13 -13.41 4.36
N THR A 491 -10.45 -14.64 4.77
CA THR A 491 -10.83 -15.73 3.85
C THR A 491 -12.33 -16.01 3.85
N TYR A 492 -13.01 -15.85 4.98
CA TYR A 492 -14.40 -16.31 5.20
C TYR A 492 -15.35 -15.20 5.64
N THR A 493 -15.05 -13.99 5.38
CA THR A 493 -15.96 -12.96 5.83
C THR A 493 -17.29 -13.04 5.12
N LEU A 494 -18.12 -13.87 5.54
CA LEU A 494 -19.56 -13.80 5.74
C LEU A 494 -20.15 -12.41 5.33
N GLY A 495 -20.00 -11.96 4.10
CA GLY A 495 -20.51 -10.67 3.63
C GLY A 495 -19.89 -9.42 4.30
N LEU A 496 -18.89 -9.57 5.18
CA LEU A 496 -18.29 -8.48 5.96
C LEU A 496 -17.13 -7.76 5.27
N ILE A 497 -16.49 -8.38 4.26
CA ILE A 497 -15.32 -7.81 3.55
C ILE A 497 -15.72 -6.65 2.64
N GLU A 498 -16.95 -6.58 2.16
CA GLU A 498 -17.38 -5.53 1.24
C GLU A 498 -17.22 -4.11 1.80
N THR A 499 -17.10 -3.98 3.11
CA THR A 499 -17.08 -2.70 3.81
C THR A 499 -15.79 -2.40 4.56
N ILE A 500 -14.81 -3.32 4.59
CA ILE A 500 -13.56 -3.11 5.31
C ILE A 500 -12.51 -2.56 4.35
N GLU A 501 -12.17 -1.29 4.49
CA GLU A 501 -11.02 -0.63 3.86
C GLU A 501 -9.85 -0.52 4.86
N PRO A 502 -8.95 -1.52 4.97
CA PRO A 502 -7.90 -1.57 5.99
C PRO A 502 -6.97 -0.35 5.99
N VAL A 503 -6.78 0.28 4.82
CA VAL A 503 -5.93 1.48 4.71
C VAL A 503 -6.60 2.69 5.32
N CYS A 504 -7.92 2.86 5.15
CA CYS A 504 -8.64 3.92 5.86
C CYS A 504 -8.47 3.76 7.37
N TRP A 505 -8.41 2.52 7.88
CA TRP A 505 -8.15 2.25 9.28
C TRP A 505 -6.72 2.57 9.71
N LEU A 506 -5.73 2.40 8.83
CA LEU A 506 -4.36 2.83 9.12
C LEU A 506 -4.28 4.36 9.25
N HIS A 507 -4.92 5.09 8.34
CA HIS A 507 -5.03 6.55 8.45
C HIS A 507 -5.73 6.96 9.75
N ASP A 508 -6.82 6.28 10.11
CA ASP A 508 -7.56 6.53 11.33
C ASP A 508 -6.73 6.18 12.59
N ALA A 509 -5.97 5.08 12.57
CA ALA A 509 -5.04 4.73 13.64
C ALA A 509 -3.94 5.78 13.82
N ILE A 510 -3.37 6.28 12.71
CA ILE A 510 -2.37 7.36 12.74
C ILE A 510 -3.00 8.66 13.30
N ARG A 511 -4.23 8.98 12.92
CA ARG A 511 -4.95 10.16 13.46
C ARG A 511 -5.25 10.00 14.95
N LEU A 512 -5.68 8.81 15.36
CA LEU A 512 -6.00 8.49 16.75
C LEU A 512 -4.76 8.52 17.65
N SER A 513 -3.59 8.13 17.12
CA SER A 513 -2.34 8.19 17.87
C SER A 513 -1.85 9.61 18.18
N GLY A 514 -2.34 10.61 17.46
CA GLY A 514 -1.84 11.98 17.55
C GLY A 514 -0.58 12.25 16.71
N LEU A 515 -0.04 11.25 16.04
CA LEU A 515 1.19 11.37 15.23
C LEU A 515 0.95 12.08 13.89
N TYR A 516 -0.28 12.08 13.38
CA TYR A 516 -0.62 12.61 12.06
C TYR A 516 -0.07 14.03 11.80
N PRO A 517 -0.28 15.04 12.66
CA PRO A 517 0.24 16.39 12.43
C PRO A 517 1.77 16.47 12.46
N ARG A 518 2.42 15.61 13.24
CA ARG A 518 3.90 15.54 13.30
C ARG A 518 4.48 14.99 11.99
N LEU A 519 3.89 13.91 11.46
CA LEU A 519 4.28 13.30 10.19
C LEU A 519 4.02 14.26 9.02
N LYS A 520 2.85 14.91 9.01
CA LYS A 520 2.50 15.92 8.00
C LYS A 520 3.49 17.08 7.96
N ARG A 521 3.92 17.60 9.12
CA ARG A 521 4.94 18.66 9.18
C ARG A 521 6.30 18.22 8.64
N ARG A 522 6.70 16.97 8.84
CA ARG A 522 7.93 16.41 8.27
C ARG A 522 7.90 16.39 6.74
N LEU A 523 6.74 16.10 6.15
CA LEU A 523 6.56 16.10 4.70
C LEU A 523 6.52 17.50 4.10
N ALA A 524 6.10 18.51 4.85
CA ALA A 524 6.02 19.90 4.41
C ALA A 524 7.37 20.65 4.48
N ALA A 525 8.39 20.06 5.10
CA ALA A 525 9.73 20.67 5.15
C ALA A 525 10.30 20.77 3.71
N PRO A 526 10.71 21.96 3.24
CA PRO A 526 11.18 22.14 1.87
C PRO A 526 12.44 21.29 1.63
N ALA A 527 12.46 20.53 0.54
CA ALA A 527 13.71 19.99 0.01
C ALA A 527 14.56 21.17 -0.41
N SER A 528 15.81 21.28 0.11
CA SER A 528 16.71 22.38 -0.22
C SER A 528 16.87 22.49 -1.74
N SER A 529 16.56 23.67 -2.30
CA SER A 529 16.68 24.00 -3.71
C SER A 529 18.11 24.16 -4.20
N ASP A 530 19.09 23.75 -3.40
CA ASP A 530 20.50 23.93 -3.72
C ASP A 530 20.97 22.91 -4.76
N GLY A 531 21.03 23.34 -6.01
CA GLY A 531 21.49 22.56 -7.16
C GLY A 531 22.91 22.01 -7.04
N ARG A 532 23.68 22.39 -6.01
CA ARG A 532 25.01 21.84 -5.68
C ARG A 532 24.95 20.48 -4.98
N ALA A 533 23.82 20.12 -4.34
CA ALA A 533 23.65 18.82 -3.66
C ALA A 533 23.47 17.63 -4.63
N ARG A 534 23.35 17.85 -5.94
CA ARG A 534 23.22 16.78 -6.94
C ARG A 534 24.47 15.93 -7.18
N ARG A 535 25.61 16.29 -6.61
CA ARG A 535 26.90 15.57 -6.74
C ARG A 535 27.46 15.02 -5.42
N ALA A 536 26.78 15.16 -4.30
CA ALA A 536 27.15 14.42 -3.11
C ALA A 536 26.82 12.93 -3.33
N ALA A 537 27.82 12.07 -3.13
CA ALA A 537 27.66 10.63 -3.17
C ALA A 537 26.43 10.23 -2.35
N ALA A 538 25.62 9.30 -2.87
CA ALA A 538 24.48 8.75 -2.13
C ALA A 538 24.96 8.38 -0.73
N PRO A 539 24.31 8.83 0.35
CA PRO A 539 24.72 8.46 1.70
C PRO A 539 24.79 6.94 1.76
N ASP A 540 25.87 6.41 2.32
CA ASP A 540 26.06 4.99 2.53
C ASP A 540 24.78 4.45 3.20
N PHE A 541 24.04 3.63 2.46
CA PHE A 541 22.73 3.12 2.89
C PHE A 541 22.85 2.40 4.23
N GLU A 542 23.90 1.61 4.43
CA GLU A 542 24.09 0.89 5.68
C GLU A 542 24.29 1.83 6.86
N ARG A 543 25.01 2.93 6.67
CA ARG A 543 25.17 3.95 7.71
C ARG A 543 23.85 4.62 8.02
N ALA A 544 23.10 5.03 6.99
CA ALA A 544 21.79 5.66 7.16
C ALA A 544 20.80 4.73 7.86
N LEU A 545 20.82 3.43 7.57
CA LEU A 545 20.00 2.41 8.22
C LEU A 545 20.40 2.22 9.68
N ARG A 546 21.69 2.08 9.99
CA ARG A 546 22.20 1.99 11.37
C ARG A 546 21.80 3.20 12.21
N GLU A 547 21.99 4.41 11.70
CA GLU A 547 21.57 5.64 12.36
C GLU A 547 20.04 5.72 12.55
N HIS A 548 19.29 5.21 11.58
CA HIS A 548 17.84 5.14 11.67
C HIS A 548 17.38 4.19 12.77
N CYS A 549 17.89 2.96 12.79
CA CYS A 549 17.58 1.97 13.81
C CYS A 549 18.01 2.43 15.22
N ALA A 550 19.18 3.02 15.35
CA ALA A 550 19.66 3.59 16.61
C ALA A 550 18.72 4.68 17.16
N ARG A 551 18.18 5.54 16.28
CA ARG A 551 17.17 6.56 16.67
C ARG A 551 15.84 5.95 17.11
N LEU A 552 15.52 4.75 16.65
CA LEU A 552 14.32 4.00 17.05
C LEU A 552 14.54 3.14 18.30
N GLY A 553 15.80 3.06 18.78
CA GLY A 553 16.20 2.18 19.87
C GLY A 553 16.17 0.69 19.46
N GLU A 554 16.37 0.39 18.18
CA GLU A 554 16.44 -0.96 17.63
C GLU A 554 17.87 -1.29 17.16
N PRO A 555 18.30 -2.56 17.23
CA PRO A 555 19.52 -3.00 16.57
C PRO A 555 19.34 -2.90 15.04
N ALA A 556 20.46 -2.72 14.33
CA ALA A 556 20.43 -2.82 12.87
C ALA A 556 19.98 -4.23 12.45
N PRO A 557 19.06 -4.36 11.48
CA PRO A 557 18.54 -5.64 11.06
C PRO A 557 19.63 -6.48 10.36
N ALA A 558 19.66 -7.78 10.67
CA ALA A 558 20.55 -8.72 9.98
C ALA A 558 20.10 -8.97 8.53
N ASN A 559 18.79 -8.91 8.29
CA ASN A 559 18.18 -9.04 6.96
C ASN A 559 17.36 -7.79 6.64
N VAL A 560 17.90 -6.97 5.75
CA VAL A 560 17.31 -5.68 5.35
C VAL A 560 16.01 -5.87 4.57
N GLU A 561 15.93 -6.90 3.73
CA GLU A 561 14.75 -7.19 2.93
C GLU A 561 13.57 -7.61 3.80
N GLU A 562 13.82 -8.46 4.79
CA GLU A 562 12.81 -8.89 5.75
C GLU A 562 12.34 -7.72 6.62
N TYR A 563 13.26 -6.89 7.10
CA TYR A 563 12.95 -5.69 7.86
C TYR A 563 12.10 -4.70 7.05
N ALA A 564 12.48 -4.45 5.81
CA ALA A 564 11.74 -3.56 4.92
C ALA A 564 10.32 -4.09 4.64
N ARG A 565 10.17 -5.40 4.38
CA ARG A 565 8.86 -6.05 4.20
C ARG A 565 7.99 -5.98 5.46
N ALA A 566 8.60 -6.16 6.64
CA ALA A 566 7.89 -6.03 7.92
C ALA A 566 7.35 -4.60 8.16
N LEU A 567 7.89 -3.61 7.47
CA LEU A 567 7.44 -2.22 7.45
C LEU A 567 6.62 -1.87 6.19
N ASP A 568 6.14 -2.87 5.44
CA ASP A 568 5.33 -2.73 4.21
C ASP A 568 6.02 -1.95 3.08
N PHE A 569 7.34 -1.97 3.00
CA PHE A 569 8.05 -1.52 1.82
C PHE A 569 7.94 -2.60 0.73
N ALA A 570 7.10 -2.36 -0.28
CA ALA A 570 6.74 -3.35 -1.29
C ALA A 570 7.92 -3.80 -2.15
N GLU A 571 8.85 -2.87 -2.45
CA GLU A 571 10.09 -3.10 -3.19
C GLU A 571 11.28 -3.42 -2.25
N GLY A 572 10.99 -3.80 -1.00
CA GLY A 572 11.99 -4.23 -0.04
C GLY A 572 13.00 -3.17 0.34
N GLY A 573 14.26 -3.59 0.45
CA GLY A 573 15.37 -2.73 0.86
C GLY A 573 15.62 -1.54 -0.06
N ALA A 574 15.33 -1.64 -1.35
CA ALA A 574 15.49 -0.54 -2.31
C ALA A 574 14.52 0.63 -2.00
N GLU A 575 13.27 0.34 -1.70
CA GLU A 575 12.28 1.35 -1.34
C GLU A 575 12.60 1.98 0.03
N LEU A 576 13.04 1.18 1.00
CA LEU A 576 13.51 1.66 2.30
C LEU A 576 14.71 2.60 2.14
N ALA A 577 15.69 2.24 1.30
CA ALA A 577 16.87 3.08 1.02
C ALA A 577 16.46 4.44 0.43
N ALA A 578 15.54 4.43 -0.54
CA ALA A 578 14.99 5.65 -1.12
C ALA A 578 14.24 6.51 -0.09
N ALA A 579 13.49 5.90 0.82
CA ALA A 579 12.79 6.59 1.90
C ALA A 579 13.76 7.25 2.90
N LEU A 580 14.82 6.54 3.32
CA LEU A 580 15.85 7.06 4.21
C LEU A 580 16.66 8.18 3.54
N ALA A 581 17.01 8.05 2.26
CA ALA A 581 17.71 9.08 1.51
C ALA A 581 16.88 10.38 1.34
N ARG A 582 15.57 10.29 1.18
CA ARG A 582 14.67 11.47 1.20
C ARG A 582 14.69 12.15 2.55
N ARG A 583 14.64 11.38 3.64
CA ARG A 583 14.64 11.90 5.01
C ARG A 583 15.95 12.59 5.39
N SER A 584 17.11 12.07 4.99
CA SER A 584 18.41 12.71 5.25
C SER A 584 18.55 14.06 4.54
N ARG A 585 18.02 14.19 3.32
CA ARG A 585 17.96 15.45 2.57
C ARG A 585 17.08 16.52 3.24
N SER A 586 15.95 16.13 3.81
CA SER A 586 15.07 17.06 4.53
C SER A 586 15.64 17.50 5.90
N ALA A 587 16.45 16.67 6.54
CA ALA A 587 17.09 16.97 7.83
C ALA A 587 18.27 17.94 7.69
N SER A 588 19.03 17.84 6.60
CA SER A 588 20.19 18.73 6.34
C SER A 588 19.79 20.17 5.98
N SER A 589 18.52 20.41 5.60
CA SER A 589 18.00 21.73 5.26
C SER A 589 17.38 22.50 6.44
N SER A 590 17.27 21.89 7.62
CA SER A 590 16.58 22.45 8.79
C SER A 590 17.50 22.79 9.97
N CYS A 591 18.83 22.79 9.81
CA CYS A 591 19.74 23.31 10.83
C CYS A 591 20.01 24.81 10.59
N PRO A 592 19.38 25.73 11.37
CA PRO A 592 19.96 27.05 11.57
C PRO A 592 21.19 26.87 12.44
N SER A 593 22.31 27.41 12.01
CA SER A 593 23.54 27.49 12.78
C SER A 593 23.25 28.11 14.16
N GLY A 594 23.40 27.30 15.24
CA GLY A 594 23.54 27.80 16.60
C GLY A 594 22.28 27.73 17.48
N ALA A 595 21.87 26.52 17.88
CA ALA A 595 21.33 26.25 19.22
C ALA A 595 21.40 24.73 19.47
N PRO A 596 21.86 24.24 20.62
CA PRO A 596 21.89 22.81 20.88
C PRO A 596 20.45 22.29 21.07
N GLU A 597 20.05 21.33 20.25
CA GLU A 597 18.85 20.56 20.49
C GLU A 597 18.95 19.86 21.85
N ALA A 598 18.07 20.25 22.77
CA ALA A 598 17.88 19.56 24.02
C ALA A 598 17.54 18.10 23.75
N SER A 599 18.50 17.21 24.03
CA SER A 599 18.34 15.77 24.06
C SER A 599 17.35 15.40 25.16
N CYS A 600 16.12 15.15 24.77
CA CYS A 600 15.16 14.43 25.61
C CYS A 600 15.38 12.94 25.35
N VAL A 601 16.19 12.30 26.14
CA VAL A 601 16.24 10.90 26.59
C VAL A 601 17.70 10.52 26.89
N THR A 602 18.10 10.63 28.13
CA THR A 602 18.85 9.67 28.96
C THR A 602 19.20 10.39 30.25
N GLY A 603 18.30 10.31 31.21
CA GLY A 603 18.62 10.68 32.59
C GLY A 603 19.47 9.60 33.23
N HIS A 604 20.77 9.73 33.24
CA HIS A 604 21.60 9.19 34.30
C HIS A 604 21.61 10.21 35.43
N PRO A 605 21.38 9.82 36.69
CA PRO A 605 21.49 10.71 37.83
C PRO A 605 22.97 11.06 38.06
N PRO A 606 23.28 12.30 38.45
CA PRO A 606 24.65 12.66 38.77
C PRO A 606 25.12 11.96 40.05
N GLN A 607 26.30 11.33 39.95
CA GLN A 607 27.02 10.82 41.13
C GLN A 607 27.37 12.01 42.02
N SER A 608 26.80 12.03 43.21
CA SER A 608 27.18 12.92 44.29
C SER A 608 28.61 12.61 44.75
N ARG A 609 29.55 13.46 44.44
CA ARG A 609 30.85 13.50 45.15
C ARG A 609 30.59 14.02 46.56
N GLN A 610 30.58 13.12 47.54
CA GLN A 610 30.83 13.50 48.94
C GLN A 610 32.27 14.01 49.07
N ARG A 611 32.44 15.27 49.41
CA ARG A 611 33.64 15.77 50.05
C ARG A 611 33.49 15.57 51.56
N LEU A 612 34.43 14.83 52.09
CA LEU A 612 34.71 14.74 53.52
C LEU A 612 35.04 16.13 54.08
N ARG A 613 34.28 16.55 55.07
CA ARG A 613 34.72 17.07 56.39
C ARG A 613 33.59 16.90 57.37
#